data_31deb31e46caced3ec68daffaa835aa3
#
_entry.id   31deb31e46caced3ec68daffaa835aa3
#
_cell.length_a   1.000
_cell.length_b   1.000
_cell.length_c   1.000
_cell.angle_alpha   90.00
_cell.angle_beta   90.00
_cell.angle_gamma   90.00
#
_symmetry.space_group_name_H-M   'P 1'
#
loop_
_entity.id
_entity.type
_entity.pdbx_description
1 polymer ?
#
loop_
_entity_poly.entity_id
_entity_poly.type
_entity_poly.pdbx_seq_one_letter_code
_entity_poly.pdbx_strand_id
1 'polypeptide(L)'
;MNKELPLLQALIDYHKEENTIFSMPGNKCGLAFSRDEIGNYLRENLGNLDITEVDPLDNLHHPEGVIKESKELLAKYYGVKKAYFLVNGSSSGNLSSIFSAFNEGDEVLVERNCHKSVYNGLILRKLKVRYIEPVVYGGGGLFLPPDKNNIYSAIEKCDNPKGIILTYPNYFGISYDIEEIIEDLKKRGLKVIIDEAHGAHYGACKSLPKNIAPLADYTVVSAHKTLPALTGGAYLLVNDDNENLDFYISAFMTTSPSYLIMASLDYSRYYLSKYGKEDYRSLIQIAEKEKKRINELGKVRVLSKEELPEGYDIDLSRYVLVLPKGYSGGKLQDYLRSKKIQCEMSFFSGVVLILSPANVQDGMDKLYQALDDLDMDLLKDEEKSIEFNCIIPEKKMEAYEVFKNNGIWVNLNEAIGRIVKEAIVPYPPGIPLVSSGEKITQEIIEEIRGYLNEGISVLGVRDEEILVVN
;
A
#
# COMPACT_ATOMS: atom_id res chain seq x y z
N MET A 1 20.69 -10.76 24.75
CA MET A 1 20.87 -10.02 23.47
C MET A 1 22.34 -9.75 23.22
N ASN A 2 22.87 -10.10 22.07
CA ASN A 2 24.22 -9.71 21.66
C ASN A 2 24.21 -8.20 21.36
N LYS A 3 24.90 -7.41 22.21
CA LYS A 3 24.92 -5.93 22.08
C LYS A 3 25.75 -5.44 20.88
N GLU A 4 26.57 -6.30 20.28
CA GLU A 4 27.42 -5.98 19.12
C GLU A 4 26.67 -6.13 17.80
N LEU A 5 25.56 -6.91 17.77
CA LEU A 5 24.74 -7.17 16.58
C LEU A 5 23.24 -6.98 16.88
N PRO A 6 22.80 -5.79 17.30
CA PRO A 6 21.47 -5.57 17.86
C PRO A 6 20.34 -5.92 16.85
N LEU A 7 20.48 -5.54 15.59
CA LEU A 7 19.47 -5.83 14.55
C LEU A 7 19.41 -7.32 14.21
N LEU A 8 20.58 -7.94 13.95
CA LEU A 8 20.62 -9.35 13.58
C LEU A 8 20.11 -10.23 14.73
N GLN A 9 20.48 -9.91 15.97
CA GLN A 9 19.99 -10.63 17.14
C GLN A 9 18.46 -10.50 17.28
N ALA A 10 17.91 -9.31 17.08
CA ALA A 10 16.46 -9.11 17.12
C ALA A 10 15.72 -9.93 16.06
N LEU A 11 16.27 -10.02 14.85
CA LEU A 11 15.68 -10.85 13.77
C LEU A 11 15.73 -12.35 14.13
N ILE A 12 16.85 -12.83 14.71
CA ILE A 12 16.99 -14.19 15.17
C ILE A 12 15.97 -14.50 16.29
N ASP A 13 15.86 -13.59 17.25
CA ASP A 13 14.93 -13.77 18.38
C ASP A 13 13.48 -13.78 17.90
N TYR A 14 13.11 -12.87 16.99
CA TYR A 14 11.78 -12.84 16.36
C TYR A 14 11.48 -14.13 15.59
N HIS A 15 12.43 -14.62 14.82
CA HIS A 15 12.26 -15.90 14.08
C HIS A 15 11.99 -17.07 15.02
N LYS A 16 12.67 -17.12 16.19
CA LYS A 16 12.48 -18.17 17.20
C LYS A 16 11.14 -18.12 17.93
N GLU A 17 10.41 -17.00 17.83
CA GLU A 17 9.06 -16.91 18.39
C GLU A 17 8.04 -17.78 17.65
N GLU A 18 8.34 -18.18 16.40
CA GLU A 18 7.47 -19.02 15.55
C GLU A 18 6.06 -18.44 15.39
N ASN A 19 5.98 -17.13 15.16
CA ASN A 19 4.72 -16.44 14.97
C ASN A 19 4.00 -16.89 13.69
N THR A 20 2.67 -16.96 13.75
CA THR A 20 1.83 -17.05 12.56
C THR A 20 1.78 -15.68 11.87
N ILE A 21 2.34 -15.58 10.67
CA ILE A 21 2.57 -14.31 9.99
C ILE A 21 1.41 -13.97 9.06
N PHE A 22 0.59 -13.02 9.46
CA PHE A 22 -0.45 -12.38 8.65
C PHE A 22 -0.10 -10.94 8.28
N SER A 23 1.20 -10.63 8.22
CA SER A 23 1.73 -9.35 7.76
C SER A 23 2.56 -9.51 6.49
N MET A 24 2.94 -8.41 5.85
CA MET A 24 4.00 -8.40 4.84
C MET A 24 5.33 -8.88 5.46
N PRO A 25 6.25 -9.40 4.67
CA PRO A 25 6.17 -9.64 3.23
C PRO A 25 5.37 -10.90 2.84
N GLY A 26 4.96 -10.97 1.56
CA GLY A 26 4.20 -12.09 1.00
C GLY A 26 4.92 -13.43 1.00
N ASN A 27 6.26 -13.43 1.08
CA ASN A 27 7.05 -14.66 1.18
C ASN A 27 6.90 -15.39 2.52
N LYS A 28 6.30 -14.76 3.54
CA LYS A 28 6.00 -15.35 4.86
C LYS A 28 7.23 -16.02 5.49
N CYS A 29 8.28 -15.22 5.73
CA CYS A 29 9.57 -15.71 6.25
C CYS A 29 10.18 -16.85 5.42
N GLY A 30 9.99 -16.77 4.11
CA GLY A 30 10.53 -17.75 3.17
C GLY A 30 9.63 -18.96 2.90
N LEU A 31 8.53 -19.13 3.64
CA LEU A 31 7.63 -20.28 3.48
C LEU A 31 7.00 -20.35 2.07
N ALA A 32 6.68 -19.21 1.47
CA ALA A 32 6.07 -19.17 0.14
C ALA A 32 7.00 -19.65 -0.99
N PHE A 33 8.32 -19.67 -0.77
CA PHE A 33 9.26 -20.27 -1.71
C PHE A 33 9.24 -21.81 -1.68
N SER A 34 8.68 -22.42 -0.64
CA SER A 34 8.63 -23.88 -0.51
C SER A 34 7.56 -24.55 -1.39
N ARG A 35 6.96 -23.82 -2.34
CA ARG A 35 5.94 -24.36 -3.24
C ARG A 35 6.46 -25.39 -4.22
N ASP A 36 7.72 -25.29 -4.62
CA ASP A 36 8.41 -26.23 -5.50
C ASP A 36 9.93 -26.28 -5.25
N GLU A 37 10.62 -27.16 -5.98
CA GLU A 37 12.07 -27.36 -5.85
C GLU A 37 12.88 -26.11 -6.20
N ILE A 38 12.43 -25.31 -7.18
CA ILE A 38 13.12 -24.08 -7.60
C ILE A 38 13.05 -23.02 -6.51
N GLY A 39 11.86 -22.83 -5.95
CA GLY A 39 11.67 -21.92 -4.83
C GLY A 39 12.44 -22.35 -3.58
N ASN A 40 12.45 -23.65 -3.25
CA ASN A 40 13.27 -24.19 -2.17
C ASN A 40 14.76 -23.94 -2.41
N TYR A 41 15.24 -24.17 -3.64
CA TYR A 41 16.63 -23.89 -3.99
C TYR A 41 17.00 -22.42 -3.76
N LEU A 42 16.15 -21.49 -4.22
CA LEU A 42 16.35 -20.05 -3.97
C LEU A 42 16.43 -19.75 -2.47
N ARG A 43 15.49 -20.25 -1.67
CA ARG A 43 15.44 -20.03 -0.22
C ARG A 43 16.70 -20.54 0.51
N GLU A 44 17.19 -21.70 0.14
CA GLU A 44 18.31 -22.37 0.83
C GLU A 44 19.68 -21.84 0.38
N ASN A 45 19.75 -21.14 -0.75
CA ASN A 45 21.00 -20.69 -1.36
C ASN A 45 21.15 -19.19 -1.48
N LEU A 46 20.45 -18.39 -0.68
CA LEU A 46 20.48 -16.92 -0.78
C LEU A 46 21.91 -16.36 -0.78
N GLY A 47 22.77 -16.84 0.15
CA GLY A 47 24.15 -16.37 0.23
C GLY A 47 25.01 -16.79 -0.99
N ASN A 48 24.73 -17.93 -1.62
CA ASN A 48 25.46 -18.39 -2.79
C ASN A 48 25.02 -17.71 -4.09
N LEU A 49 23.82 -17.14 -4.11
CA LEU A 49 23.23 -16.46 -5.26
C LEU A 49 23.38 -14.93 -5.20
N ASP A 50 23.97 -14.39 -4.13
CA ASP A 50 24.21 -12.94 -4.00
C ASP A 50 25.48 -12.55 -4.75
N ILE A 51 25.30 -12.19 -6.02
CA ILE A 51 26.34 -11.79 -6.95
C ILE A 51 25.96 -10.51 -7.67
N THR A 52 26.83 -10.01 -8.52
CA THR A 52 26.64 -8.79 -9.33
C THR A 52 26.59 -9.11 -10.83
N GLU A 53 26.71 -8.08 -11.69
CA GLU A 53 26.76 -8.20 -13.15
C GLU A 53 28.06 -8.87 -13.59
N VAL A 54 28.04 -10.19 -13.73
CA VAL A 54 29.15 -11.02 -14.21
C VAL A 54 28.71 -11.86 -15.39
N ASP A 55 29.62 -12.12 -16.33
CA ASP A 55 29.36 -13.06 -17.42
C ASP A 55 29.11 -14.48 -16.85
N PRO A 56 28.09 -15.19 -17.34
CA PRO A 56 27.19 -14.89 -18.45
C PRO A 56 25.84 -14.24 -18.01
N LEU A 57 25.77 -13.61 -16.83
CA LEU A 57 24.56 -12.97 -16.35
C LEU A 57 24.39 -11.58 -16.99
N ASP A 58 23.14 -11.18 -17.16
CA ASP A 58 22.72 -9.95 -17.82
C ASP A 58 22.82 -8.72 -16.89
N ASN A 59 22.68 -7.51 -17.42
CA ASN A 59 22.67 -6.25 -16.65
C ASN A 59 21.25 -5.65 -16.60
N LEU A 60 20.74 -5.32 -15.41
CA LEU A 60 19.39 -4.81 -15.23
C LEU A 60 19.16 -3.48 -15.97
N HIS A 61 20.17 -2.61 -16.05
CA HIS A 61 20.07 -1.29 -16.71
C HIS A 61 20.23 -1.37 -18.23
N HIS A 62 20.84 -2.45 -18.76
CA HIS A 62 21.02 -2.71 -20.19
C HIS A 62 20.75 -4.18 -20.50
N PRO A 63 19.48 -4.65 -20.31
CA PRO A 63 19.18 -6.07 -20.41
C PRO A 63 19.15 -6.53 -21.88
N GLU A 64 20.00 -7.47 -22.21
CA GLU A 64 20.11 -8.09 -23.55
C GLU A 64 19.86 -9.60 -23.53
N GLY A 65 20.01 -10.23 -22.37
CA GLY A 65 19.92 -11.67 -22.16
C GLY A 65 18.76 -12.09 -21.24
N VAL A 66 19.09 -12.84 -20.18
CA VAL A 66 18.12 -13.50 -19.29
C VAL A 66 17.21 -12.53 -18.55
N ILE A 67 17.68 -11.33 -18.19
CA ILE A 67 16.84 -10.32 -17.55
C ILE A 67 15.84 -9.76 -18.55
N LYS A 68 16.25 -9.53 -19.82
CA LYS A 68 15.34 -9.10 -20.88
C LYS A 68 14.23 -10.13 -21.11
N GLU A 69 14.59 -11.42 -21.23
CA GLU A 69 13.64 -12.49 -21.39
C GLU A 69 12.65 -12.57 -20.21
N SER A 70 13.13 -12.45 -18.97
CA SER A 70 12.28 -12.44 -17.77
C SER A 70 11.32 -11.25 -17.75
N LYS A 71 11.77 -10.04 -18.18
CA LYS A 71 10.92 -8.85 -18.33
C LYS A 71 9.84 -9.04 -19.40
N GLU A 72 10.16 -9.66 -20.53
CA GLU A 72 9.20 -9.97 -21.60
C GLU A 72 8.14 -10.99 -21.12
N LEU A 73 8.54 -12.01 -20.38
CA LEU A 73 7.61 -12.95 -19.75
C LEU A 73 6.70 -12.28 -18.72
N LEU A 74 7.23 -11.32 -17.94
CA LEU A 74 6.47 -10.51 -17.00
C LEU A 74 5.44 -9.65 -17.73
N ALA A 75 5.85 -8.93 -18.77
CA ALA A 75 4.96 -8.11 -19.60
C ALA A 75 3.82 -8.94 -20.22
N LYS A 76 4.15 -10.13 -20.72
CA LYS A 76 3.17 -11.08 -21.25
C LYS A 76 2.17 -11.54 -20.20
N TYR A 77 2.64 -11.84 -18.97
CA TYR A 77 1.76 -12.28 -17.88
C TYR A 77 0.72 -11.23 -17.52
N TYR A 78 1.14 -9.97 -17.35
CA TYR A 78 0.24 -8.87 -16.99
C TYR A 78 -0.50 -8.25 -18.19
N GLY A 79 -0.16 -8.60 -19.43
CA GLY A 79 -0.82 -8.11 -20.65
C GLY A 79 -0.47 -6.65 -20.97
N VAL A 80 0.76 -6.23 -20.69
CA VAL A 80 1.26 -4.87 -20.93
C VAL A 80 2.34 -4.82 -22.02
N LYS A 81 2.62 -3.63 -22.57
CA LYS A 81 3.66 -3.46 -23.60
C LYS A 81 5.07 -3.73 -23.08
N LYS A 82 5.41 -3.20 -21.89
CA LYS A 82 6.73 -3.29 -21.26
C LYS A 82 6.57 -3.57 -19.76
N ALA A 83 7.52 -4.27 -19.17
CA ALA A 83 7.60 -4.47 -17.74
C ALA A 83 9.04 -4.33 -17.25
N TYR A 84 9.20 -3.88 -16.00
CA TYR A 84 10.51 -3.66 -15.37
C TYR A 84 10.56 -4.28 -14.00
N PHE A 85 11.69 -4.88 -13.65
CA PHE A 85 12.02 -5.27 -12.29
C PHE A 85 12.53 -4.06 -11.53
N LEU A 86 11.99 -3.83 -10.34
CA LEU A 86 12.40 -2.76 -9.43
C LEU A 86 12.98 -3.37 -8.16
N VAL A 87 14.24 -3.09 -7.87
CA VAL A 87 14.94 -3.62 -6.67
C VAL A 87 14.97 -2.61 -5.51
N ASN A 88 14.48 -1.39 -5.74
CA ASN A 88 14.34 -0.32 -4.74
C ASN A 88 12.87 -0.09 -4.32
N GLY A 89 12.03 -1.12 -4.47
CA GLY A 89 10.62 -1.07 -4.10
C GLY A 89 9.74 -0.29 -5.09
N SER A 90 8.43 -0.35 -4.87
CA SER A 90 7.45 0.42 -5.64
C SER A 90 7.64 1.93 -5.54
N SER A 91 8.34 2.42 -4.51
CA SER A 91 8.68 3.84 -4.39
C SER A 91 9.49 4.35 -5.60
N SER A 92 10.46 3.56 -6.07
CA SER A 92 11.21 3.90 -7.30
C SER A 92 10.32 3.85 -8.54
N GLY A 93 9.36 2.93 -8.60
CA GLY A 93 8.36 2.84 -9.66
C GLY A 93 7.44 4.06 -9.71
N ASN A 94 6.90 4.48 -8.56
CA ASN A 94 6.07 5.70 -8.48
C ASN A 94 6.85 6.95 -8.93
N LEU A 95 8.09 7.11 -8.48
CA LEU A 95 8.94 8.21 -8.92
C LEU A 95 9.19 8.16 -10.43
N SER A 96 9.60 7.01 -10.96
CA SER A 96 9.88 6.84 -12.40
C SER A 96 8.63 7.13 -13.25
N SER A 97 7.46 6.64 -12.84
CA SER A 97 6.20 6.87 -13.55
C SER A 97 5.81 8.35 -13.56
N ILE A 98 5.90 9.03 -12.39
CA ILE A 98 5.57 10.45 -12.27
C ILE A 98 6.51 11.30 -13.13
N PHE A 99 7.81 11.02 -13.10
CA PHE A 99 8.79 11.76 -13.87
C PHE A 99 8.67 11.52 -15.39
N SER A 100 8.21 10.34 -15.78
CA SER A 100 7.96 10.00 -17.18
C SER A 100 6.65 10.58 -17.69
N ALA A 101 5.59 10.53 -16.89
CA ALA A 101 4.25 10.95 -17.32
C ALA A 101 4.07 12.47 -17.38
N PHE A 102 4.78 13.24 -16.52
CA PHE A 102 4.51 14.66 -16.31
C PHE A 102 5.75 15.53 -16.40
N ASN A 103 5.56 16.79 -16.77
CA ASN A 103 6.58 17.84 -16.79
C ASN A 103 6.45 18.77 -15.57
N GLU A 104 7.52 19.51 -15.26
CA GLU A 104 7.49 20.56 -14.22
C GLU A 104 6.36 21.55 -14.52
N GLY A 105 5.52 21.81 -13.49
CA GLY A 105 4.40 22.75 -13.59
C GLY A 105 3.10 22.15 -14.12
N ASP A 106 3.09 20.88 -14.57
CA ASP A 106 1.85 20.21 -14.96
C ASP A 106 0.87 20.10 -13.80
N GLU A 107 -0.42 20.24 -14.10
CA GLU A 107 -1.51 20.04 -13.14
C GLU A 107 -1.96 18.58 -13.16
N VAL A 108 -1.99 17.93 -11.96
CA VAL A 108 -2.32 16.51 -11.82
C VAL A 108 -3.32 16.29 -10.70
N LEU A 109 -4.22 15.34 -10.91
CA LEU A 109 -5.15 14.85 -9.89
C LEU A 109 -4.50 13.71 -9.12
N VAL A 110 -4.68 13.70 -7.80
CA VAL A 110 -4.06 12.69 -6.94
C VAL A 110 -5.03 12.31 -5.82
N GLU A 111 -5.19 11.03 -5.61
CA GLU A 111 -5.95 10.52 -4.48
C GLU A 111 -5.31 10.96 -3.14
N ARG A 112 -6.11 11.53 -2.24
CA ARG A 112 -5.63 12.12 -0.97
C ARG A 112 -4.89 11.12 -0.09
N ASN A 113 -5.31 9.87 -0.08
CA ASN A 113 -4.73 8.78 0.70
C ASN A 113 -3.66 7.97 -0.05
N CYS A 114 -3.04 8.55 -1.08
CA CYS A 114 -1.96 7.90 -1.81
C CYS A 114 -0.70 7.69 -0.95
N HIS A 115 0.14 6.77 -1.37
CA HIS A 115 1.38 6.46 -0.66
C HIS A 115 2.37 7.64 -0.65
N LYS A 116 3.17 7.76 0.41
CA LYS A 116 4.18 8.83 0.60
C LYS A 116 5.12 9.00 -0.60
N SER A 117 5.46 7.93 -1.34
CA SER A 117 6.31 8.03 -2.54
C SER A 117 5.67 8.84 -3.66
N VAL A 118 4.33 8.83 -3.77
CA VAL A 118 3.61 9.70 -4.72
C VAL A 118 3.79 11.15 -4.29
N TYR A 119 3.54 11.52 -3.04
CA TYR A 119 3.78 12.88 -2.53
C TYR A 119 5.21 13.34 -2.79
N ASN A 120 6.20 12.48 -2.55
CA ASN A 120 7.60 12.80 -2.86
C ASN A 120 7.82 13.08 -4.35
N GLY A 121 7.21 12.27 -5.24
CA GLY A 121 7.27 12.47 -6.68
C GLY A 121 6.67 13.81 -7.12
N LEU A 122 5.51 14.19 -6.55
CA LEU A 122 4.86 15.47 -6.83
C LEU A 122 5.74 16.66 -6.45
N ILE A 123 6.37 16.61 -5.28
CA ILE A 123 7.29 17.66 -4.80
C ILE A 123 8.53 17.76 -5.68
N LEU A 124 9.19 16.62 -5.93
CA LEU A 124 10.44 16.57 -6.69
C LEU A 124 10.24 16.98 -8.16
N ARG A 125 9.11 16.59 -8.76
CA ARG A 125 8.75 16.97 -10.15
C ARG A 125 8.15 18.36 -10.24
N LYS A 126 7.87 19.01 -9.10
CA LYS A 126 7.25 20.34 -8.97
C LYS A 126 5.91 20.44 -9.69
N LEU A 127 5.01 19.52 -9.39
CA LEU A 127 3.67 19.46 -9.98
C LEU A 127 2.68 20.34 -9.22
N LYS A 128 1.66 20.83 -9.93
CA LYS A 128 0.47 21.43 -9.34
C LYS A 128 -0.52 20.31 -9.03
N VAL A 129 -0.95 20.21 -7.79
CA VAL A 129 -1.71 19.06 -7.32
C VAL A 129 -3.16 19.44 -7.02
N ARG A 130 -4.10 18.67 -7.54
CA ARG A 130 -5.50 18.65 -7.11
C ARG A 130 -5.79 17.33 -6.41
N TYR A 131 -6.16 17.39 -5.12
CA TYR A 131 -6.51 16.19 -4.38
C TYR A 131 -7.94 15.75 -4.65
N ILE A 132 -8.12 14.43 -4.75
CA ILE A 132 -9.40 13.75 -4.85
C ILE A 132 -9.75 13.26 -3.45
N GLU A 133 -10.96 13.55 -2.99
CA GLU A 133 -11.45 13.16 -1.68
C GLU A 133 -11.71 11.66 -1.61
N PRO A 134 -11.20 10.95 -0.59
CA PRO A 134 -11.60 9.58 -0.31
C PRO A 134 -13.02 9.55 0.27
N VAL A 135 -13.66 8.39 0.22
CA VAL A 135 -14.98 8.17 0.82
C VAL A 135 -14.80 7.62 2.23
N VAL A 136 -15.32 8.29 3.25
CA VAL A 136 -15.35 7.77 4.62
C VAL A 136 -16.43 6.72 4.75
N TYR A 137 -16.13 5.58 5.35
CA TYR A 137 -17.06 4.47 5.49
C TYR A 137 -17.18 3.99 6.93
N GLY A 138 -18.41 3.96 7.46
CA GLY A 138 -18.75 3.26 8.69
C GLY A 138 -18.23 3.84 10.01
N GLY A 139 -17.66 5.06 10.03
CA GLY A 139 -17.26 5.75 11.26
C GLY A 139 -16.11 5.12 12.07
N GLY A 140 -15.55 3.99 11.61
CA GLY A 140 -14.53 3.23 12.31
C GLY A 140 -13.09 3.40 11.79
N GLY A 141 -12.82 4.44 10.98
CA GLY A 141 -11.52 4.67 10.37
C GLY A 141 -11.27 3.85 9.09
N LEU A 142 -12.32 3.30 8.50
CA LEU A 142 -12.28 2.72 7.17
C LEU A 142 -12.51 3.79 6.10
N PHE A 143 -11.70 3.74 5.05
CA PHE A 143 -11.83 4.62 3.89
C PHE A 143 -11.97 3.76 2.64
N LEU A 144 -12.91 4.15 1.78
CA LEU A 144 -13.05 3.59 0.46
C LEU A 144 -12.20 4.41 -0.53
N PRO A 145 -11.79 3.81 -1.66
CA PRO A 145 -11.30 4.57 -2.79
C PRO A 145 -12.29 5.66 -3.22
N PRO A 146 -11.83 6.73 -3.90
CA PRO A 146 -12.74 7.76 -4.38
C PRO A 146 -13.74 7.18 -5.37
N ASP A 147 -15.00 7.59 -5.25
CA ASP A 147 -16.02 7.21 -6.22
C ASP A 147 -15.91 8.02 -7.53
N LYS A 148 -16.71 7.63 -8.51
CA LYS A 148 -16.75 8.29 -9.83
C LYS A 148 -17.05 9.80 -9.70
N ASN A 149 -17.93 10.20 -8.79
CA ASN A 149 -18.33 11.60 -8.61
C ASN A 149 -17.19 12.44 -8.02
N ASN A 150 -16.47 11.89 -7.02
CA ASN A 150 -15.28 12.54 -6.44
C ASN A 150 -14.22 12.80 -7.50
N ILE A 151 -13.96 11.81 -8.37
CA ILE A 151 -12.98 11.94 -9.45
C ILE A 151 -13.39 13.02 -10.45
N TYR A 152 -14.62 12.98 -10.96
CA TYR A 152 -15.08 13.96 -11.96
C TYR A 152 -15.23 15.35 -11.38
N SER A 153 -15.71 15.49 -10.16
CA SER A 153 -15.76 16.81 -9.47
C SER A 153 -14.39 17.42 -9.27
N ALA A 154 -13.36 16.59 -9.03
CA ALA A 154 -11.98 17.06 -8.95
C ALA A 154 -11.44 17.51 -10.31
N ILE A 155 -11.78 16.81 -11.38
CA ILE A 155 -11.42 17.18 -12.77
C ILE A 155 -12.02 18.53 -13.15
N GLU A 156 -13.29 18.76 -12.84
CA GLU A 156 -13.99 20.02 -13.15
C GLU A 156 -13.38 21.24 -12.44
N LYS A 157 -12.67 21.03 -11.34
CA LYS A 157 -11.96 22.07 -10.58
C LYS A 157 -10.56 22.36 -11.12
N CYS A 158 -10.10 21.64 -12.13
CA CYS A 158 -8.79 21.83 -12.77
C CYS A 158 -8.89 22.70 -14.01
N ASP A 159 -7.86 23.51 -14.26
CA ASP A 159 -7.78 24.35 -15.47
C ASP A 159 -7.32 23.53 -16.69
N ASN A 160 -6.28 22.72 -16.53
CA ASN A 160 -5.69 21.94 -17.62
C ASN A 160 -4.97 20.70 -17.10
N PRO A 161 -5.71 19.71 -16.55
CA PRO A 161 -5.10 18.53 -15.97
C PRO A 161 -4.38 17.68 -17.03
N LYS A 162 -3.19 17.19 -16.68
CA LYS A 162 -2.37 16.34 -17.56
C LYS A 162 -2.51 14.85 -17.24
N GLY A 163 -2.94 14.53 -16.03
CA GLY A 163 -3.17 13.15 -15.65
C GLY A 163 -3.65 12.99 -14.23
N ILE A 164 -3.74 11.73 -13.84
CA ILE A 164 -4.29 11.30 -12.57
C ILE A 164 -3.45 10.17 -11.98
N ILE A 165 -3.32 10.16 -10.66
CA ILE A 165 -2.67 9.09 -9.89
C ILE A 165 -3.68 8.53 -8.91
N LEU A 166 -4.01 7.25 -9.06
CA LEU A 166 -4.99 6.53 -8.26
C LEU A 166 -4.36 5.30 -7.58
N THR A 167 -4.93 4.89 -6.47
CA THR A 167 -4.53 3.68 -5.73
C THR A 167 -5.56 2.58 -5.94
N TYR A 168 -5.14 1.39 -6.37
CA TYR A 168 -6.00 0.24 -6.62
C TYR A 168 -5.27 -1.07 -6.33
N PRO A 169 -5.70 -1.86 -5.32
CA PRO A 169 -6.69 -1.50 -4.31
C PRO A 169 -6.12 -0.54 -3.27
N ASN A 170 -6.98 -0.06 -2.36
CA ASN A 170 -6.52 0.65 -1.19
C ASN A 170 -5.84 -0.30 -0.17
N TYR A 171 -5.37 0.23 0.96
CA TYR A 171 -4.64 -0.55 1.97
C TYR A 171 -5.48 -1.68 2.60
N PHE A 172 -6.81 -1.51 2.68
CA PHE A 172 -7.73 -2.53 3.19
C PHE A 172 -8.09 -3.62 2.15
N GLY A 173 -7.53 -3.56 0.95
CA GLY A 173 -7.86 -4.47 -0.14
C GLY A 173 -9.17 -4.16 -0.84
N ILE A 174 -9.73 -2.96 -0.60
CA ILE A 174 -10.97 -2.53 -1.25
C ILE A 174 -10.64 -2.00 -2.63
N SER A 175 -11.26 -2.57 -3.63
CA SER A 175 -11.22 -2.19 -5.04
C SER A 175 -12.57 -1.60 -5.48
N TYR A 176 -12.63 -1.03 -6.68
CA TYR A 176 -13.84 -0.42 -7.22
C TYR A 176 -13.88 -0.55 -8.74
N ASP A 177 -15.03 -0.23 -9.35
CA ASP A 177 -15.22 -0.31 -10.80
C ASP A 177 -14.47 0.83 -11.51
N ILE A 178 -13.16 0.65 -11.69
CA ILE A 178 -12.23 1.66 -12.22
C ILE A 178 -12.04 1.58 -13.75
N GLU A 179 -12.39 0.46 -14.38
CA GLU A 179 -12.08 0.20 -15.79
C GLU A 179 -12.66 1.28 -16.73
N GLU A 180 -13.97 1.54 -16.63
CA GLU A 180 -14.64 2.58 -17.42
C GLU A 180 -14.10 3.99 -17.12
N ILE A 181 -13.69 4.24 -15.87
CA ILE A 181 -13.10 5.51 -15.45
C ILE A 181 -11.76 5.70 -16.17
N ILE A 182 -10.88 4.70 -16.15
CA ILE A 182 -9.57 4.76 -16.84
C ILE A 182 -9.76 4.99 -18.33
N GLU A 183 -10.68 4.27 -18.97
CA GLU A 183 -10.96 4.45 -20.40
C GLU A 183 -11.43 5.86 -20.75
N ASP A 184 -12.34 6.44 -19.94
CA ASP A 184 -12.82 7.81 -20.14
C ASP A 184 -11.72 8.85 -19.91
N LEU A 185 -10.91 8.70 -18.86
CA LEU A 185 -9.77 9.56 -18.57
C LEU A 185 -8.76 9.58 -19.73
N LYS A 186 -8.46 8.41 -20.29
CA LYS A 186 -7.58 8.31 -21.47
C LYS A 186 -8.19 8.92 -22.72
N LYS A 187 -9.50 8.79 -22.96
CA LYS A 187 -10.20 9.48 -24.06
C LYS A 187 -10.14 11.00 -23.93
N ARG A 188 -10.05 11.53 -22.71
CA ARG A 188 -9.83 12.96 -22.42
C ARG A 188 -8.36 13.38 -22.56
N GLY A 189 -7.46 12.46 -22.89
CA GLY A 189 -6.03 12.72 -23.05
C GLY A 189 -5.24 12.81 -21.74
N LEU A 190 -5.81 12.33 -20.64
CA LEU A 190 -5.14 12.29 -19.34
C LEU A 190 -4.23 11.06 -19.25
N LYS A 191 -3.02 11.24 -18.74
CA LYS A 191 -2.16 10.11 -18.33
C LYS A 191 -2.68 9.49 -17.04
N VAL A 192 -2.70 8.16 -16.99
CA VAL A 192 -3.20 7.40 -15.84
C VAL A 192 -2.06 6.59 -15.22
N ILE A 193 -1.74 6.91 -13.98
CA ILE A 193 -0.81 6.13 -13.14
C ILE A 193 -1.62 5.44 -12.05
N ILE A 194 -1.41 4.13 -11.89
CA ILE A 194 -2.04 3.33 -10.83
C ILE A 194 -0.96 2.83 -9.86
N ASP A 195 -1.09 3.19 -8.59
CA ASP A 195 -0.36 2.54 -7.51
C ASP A 195 -1.13 1.28 -7.11
N GLU A 196 -0.73 0.14 -7.70
CA GLU A 196 -1.29 -1.19 -7.43
C GLU A 196 -0.38 -1.98 -6.48
N ALA A 197 0.26 -1.29 -5.53
CA ALA A 197 1.22 -1.92 -4.63
C ALA A 197 0.65 -3.09 -3.83
N HIS A 198 -0.65 -3.18 -3.63
CA HIS A 198 -1.34 -4.24 -2.91
C HIS A 198 -2.03 -5.28 -3.80
N GLY A 199 -1.97 -5.14 -5.13
CA GLY A 199 -2.68 -5.96 -6.10
C GLY A 199 -1.78 -6.86 -6.98
N ALA A 200 -0.54 -7.17 -6.58
CA ALA A 200 0.38 -7.95 -7.42
C ALA A 200 -0.17 -9.32 -7.88
N HIS A 201 -1.08 -9.90 -7.14
CA HIS A 201 -1.72 -11.19 -7.42
C HIS A 201 -3.04 -11.07 -8.19
N TYR A 202 -3.48 -9.84 -8.49
CA TYR A 202 -4.74 -9.61 -9.19
C TYR A 202 -4.73 -10.23 -10.60
N GLY A 203 -5.89 -10.77 -10.99
CA GLY A 203 -5.99 -11.52 -12.23
C GLY A 203 -5.50 -12.97 -12.16
N ALA A 204 -4.86 -13.43 -11.07
CA ALA A 204 -4.42 -14.81 -10.93
C ALA A 204 -5.59 -15.82 -10.99
N CYS A 205 -6.73 -15.48 -10.39
CA CYS A 205 -7.97 -16.26 -10.51
C CYS A 205 -9.22 -15.35 -10.57
N LYS A 206 -10.36 -15.92 -10.97
CA LYS A 206 -11.62 -15.17 -11.13
C LYS A 206 -12.24 -14.68 -9.82
N SER A 207 -11.80 -15.21 -8.67
CA SER A 207 -12.32 -14.84 -7.34
C SER A 207 -11.53 -13.67 -6.73
N LEU A 208 -10.55 -13.15 -7.43
CA LEU A 208 -9.80 -11.95 -7.09
C LEU A 208 -10.26 -10.78 -7.95
N PRO A 209 -10.02 -9.53 -7.52
CA PRO A 209 -10.22 -8.37 -8.37
C PRO A 209 -9.44 -8.48 -9.69
N LYS A 210 -9.88 -7.71 -10.67
CA LYS A 210 -9.29 -7.76 -12.01
C LYS A 210 -7.90 -7.13 -12.03
N ASN A 211 -7.03 -7.67 -12.87
CA ASN A 211 -5.80 -6.99 -13.26
C ASN A 211 -6.15 -5.82 -14.20
N ILE A 212 -5.85 -4.61 -13.78
CA ILE A 212 -6.13 -3.38 -14.54
C ILE A 212 -4.89 -2.80 -15.23
N ALA A 213 -3.73 -3.42 -15.06
CA ALA A 213 -2.48 -2.95 -15.67
C ALA A 213 -2.56 -2.75 -17.20
N PRO A 214 -3.30 -3.57 -17.98
CA PRO A 214 -3.43 -3.35 -19.43
C PRO A 214 -4.10 -2.02 -19.81
N LEU A 215 -4.86 -1.40 -18.92
CA LEU A 215 -5.64 -0.20 -19.19
C LEU A 215 -4.87 1.10 -18.90
N ALA A 216 -4.08 1.12 -17.82
CA ALA A 216 -3.34 2.29 -17.38
C ALA A 216 -2.08 2.55 -18.23
N ASP A 217 -1.57 3.78 -18.22
CA ASP A 217 -0.28 4.09 -18.86
C ASP A 217 0.90 3.54 -18.04
N TYR A 218 0.81 3.64 -16.70
CA TYR A 218 1.78 3.09 -15.76
C TYR A 218 1.05 2.41 -14.60
N THR A 219 1.48 1.20 -14.24
CA THR A 219 1.00 0.50 -13.04
C THR A 219 2.19 0.04 -12.21
N VAL A 220 2.21 0.44 -10.94
CA VAL A 220 3.29 0.11 -10.01
C VAL A 220 2.82 -0.95 -9.04
N VAL A 221 3.52 -2.09 -9.00
CA VAL A 221 3.11 -3.29 -8.28
C VAL A 221 4.19 -3.71 -7.29
N SER A 222 3.87 -3.81 -5.99
CA SER A 222 4.81 -4.33 -4.99
C SER A 222 4.71 -5.85 -4.89
N ALA A 223 5.52 -6.56 -5.67
CA ALA A 223 5.53 -8.02 -5.65
C ALA A 223 5.76 -8.58 -4.24
N HIS A 224 6.68 -8.00 -3.48
CA HIS A 224 7.03 -8.46 -2.13
C HIS A 224 5.90 -8.37 -1.10
N LYS A 225 4.83 -7.58 -1.36
CA LYS A 225 3.73 -7.46 -0.38
C LYS A 225 2.81 -8.68 -0.40
N THR A 226 2.56 -9.27 -1.56
CA THR A 226 1.56 -10.34 -1.72
C THR A 226 2.09 -11.61 -2.37
N LEU A 227 3.25 -11.56 -3.04
CA LEU A 227 3.85 -12.68 -3.76
C LEU A 227 5.09 -13.23 -3.04
N PRO A 228 5.58 -14.42 -3.43
CA PRO A 228 6.84 -14.99 -2.93
C PRO A 228 8.06 -14.23 -3.49
N ALA A 229 8.20 -12.95 -3.09
CA ALA A 229 9.33 -12.10 -3.43
C ALA A 229 10.06 -11.60 -2.18
N LEU A 230 11.34 -11.31 -2.30
CA LEU A 230 12.13 -10.68 -1.25
C LEU A 230 11.72 -9.20 -1.10
N THR A 231 11.80 -8.70 0.14
CA THR A 231 11.45 -7.32 0.47
C THR A 231 12.23 -6.32 -0.40
N GLY A 232 11.53 -5.32 -0.92
CA GLY A 232 12.07 -4.36 -1.88
C GLY A 232 11.81 -4.74 -3.34
N GLY A 233 11.37 -5.96 -3.62
CA GLY A 233 11.02 -6.39 -4.98
C GLY A 233 9.67 -5.84 -5.44
N ALA A 234 9.66 -5.17 -6.61
CA ALA A 234 8.46 -4.61 -7.23
C ALA A 234 8.53 -4.69 -8.76
N TYR A 235 7.41 -4.40 -9.41
CA TYR A 235 7.32 -4.29 -10.87
C TYR A 235 6.80 -2.91 -11.27
N LEU A 236 7.28 -2.40 -12.39
CA LEU A 236 6.65 -1.31 -13.12
C LEU A 236 6.13 -1.88 -14.45
N LEU A 237 4.83 -1.77 -14.67
CA LEU A 237 4.09 -2.26 -15.83
C LEU A 237 3.67 -1.06 -16.67
N VAL A 238 3.95 -1.08 -17.99
CA VAL A 238 3.92 0.13 -18.81
C VAL A 238 3.23 -0.12 -20.15
N ASN A 239 2.30 0.78 -20.51
CA ASN A 239 1.69 0.84 -21.83
C ASN A 239 1.98 2.17 -22.54
N ASP A 240 2.72 3.08 -21.91
CA ASP A 240 3.18 4.33 -22.49
C ASP A 240 4.47 4.14 -23.30
N ASP A 241 4.70 5.02 -24.26
CA ASP A 241 5.86 4.98 -25.17
C ASP A 241 6.86 6.14 -24.89
N ASN A 242 6.93 6.62 -23.62
CA ASN A 242 7.86 7.70 -23.25
C ASN A 242 9.32 7.24 -23.36
N GLU A 243 10.11 7.95 -24.15
CA GLU A 243 11.52 7.64 -24.44
C GLU A 243 12.44 7.85 -23.22
N ASN A 244 12.03 8.68 -22.24
CA ASN A 244 12.85 8.99 -21.07
C ASN A 244 12.60 8.02 -19.90
N LEU A 245 11.70 7.04 -20.03
CA LEU A 245 11.37 6.14 -18.94
C LEU A 245 12.58 5.36 -18.43
N ASP A 246 13.38 4.80 -19.33
CA ASP A 246 14.56 4.00 -18.96
C ASP A 246 15.58 4.85 -18.19
N PHE A 247 15.74 6.13 -18.56
CA PHE A 247 16.56 7.07 -17.80
C PHE A 247 16.04 7.26 -16.37
N TYR A 248 14.74 7.52 -16.19
CA TYR A 248 14.19 7.73 -14.85
C TYR A 248 14.22 6.45 -13.99
N ILE A 249 13.99 5.29 -14.59
CA ILE A 249 14.13 4.00 -13.88
C ILE A 249 15.57 3.85 -13.39
N SER A 250 16.56 4.08 -14.24
CA SER A 250 17.97 4.01 -13.87
C SER A 250 18.35 5.05 -12.81
N ALA A 251 17.84 6.28 -12.91
CA ALA A 251 18.12 7.36 -11.97
C ALA A 251 17.56 7.12 -10.56
N PHE A 252 16.43 6.42 -10.44
CA PHE A 252 15.79 6.13 -9.15
C PHE A 252 16.09 4.72 -8.61
N MET A 253 16.93 3.96 -9.29
CA MET A 253 17.43 2.67 -8.81
C MET A 253 18.93 2.69 -8.54
N THR A 254 19.39 1.75 -7.73
CA THR A 254 20.81 1.52 -7.48
C THR A 254 21.52 1.06 -8.75
N THR A 255 22.77 1.44 -8.91
CA THR A 255 23.65 0.94 -10.00
C THR A 255 24.18 -0.46 -9.71
N SER A 256 24.01 -0.97 -8.48
CA SER A 256 24.39 -2.33 -8.07
C SER A 256 23.10 -3.08 -7.65
N PRO A 257 22.27 -3.53 -8.60
CA PRO A 257 21.00 -4.15 -8.29
C PRO A 257 21.20 -5.53 -7.65
N SER A 258 20.39 -5.82 -6.62
CA SER A 258 20.42 -7.14 -5.97
C SER A 258 19.87 -8.22 -6.88
N TYR A 259 20.74 -9.17 -7.27
CA TYR A 259 20.34 -10.36 -8.06
C TYR A 259 19.41 -11.27 -7.28
N LEU A 260 19.50 -11.30 -5.95
CA LEU A 260 18.56 -12.05 -5.10
C LEU A 260 17.14 -11.50 -5.22
N ILE A 261 16.99 -10.15 -5.18
CA ILE A 261 15.66 -9.53 -5.37
C ILE A 261 15.16 -9.83 -6.77
N MET A 262 15.99 -9.69 -7.83
CA MET A 262 15.59 -9.99 -9.20
C MET A 262 15.20 -11.47 -9.39
N ALA A 263 15.97 -12.41 -8.85
CA ALA A 263 15.65 -13.84 -8.89
C ALA A 263 14.31 -14.13 -8.20
N SER A 264 14.06 -13.48 -7.05
CA SER A 264 12.77 -13.62 -6.34
C SER A 264 11.60 -13.03 -7.13
N LEU A 265 11.83 -11.95 -7.88
CA LEU A 265 10.84 -11.35 -8.77
C LEU A 265 10.51 -12.26 -9.95
N ASP A 266 11.53 -12.83 -10.60
CA ASP A 266 11.31 -13.80 -11.69
C ASP A 266 10.61 -15.07 -11.18
N TYR A 267 11.00 -15.57 -9.99
CA TYR A 267 10.29 -16.66 -9.35
C TYR A 267 8.83 -16.31 -9.05
N SER A 268 8.54 -15.11 -8.58
CA SER A 268 7.17 -14.67 -8.31
C SER A 268 6.30 -14.64 -9.56
N ARG A 269 6.81 -14.17 -10.69
CA ARG A 269 6.13 -14.22 -11.99
C ARG A 269 5.89 -15.67 -12.42
N TYR A 270 6.92 -16.55 -12.30
CA TYR A 270 6.81 -17.97 -12.59
C TYR A 270 5.75 -18.64 -11.70
N TYR A 271 5.78 -18.38 -10.40
CA TYR A 271 4.80 -18.86 -9.44
C TYR A 271 3.36 -18.47 -9.85
N LEU A 272 3.13 -17.21 -10.18
CA LEU A 272 1.82 -16.75 -10.65
C LEU A 272 1.36 -17.48 -11.90
N SER A 273 2.24 -17.66 -12.87
CA SER A 273 1.92 -18.31 -14.16
C SER A 273 1.58 -19.77 -13.98
N LYS A 274 2.27 -20.47 -13.07
CA LYS A 274 2.18 -21.92 -12.92
C LYS A 274 1.19 -22.36 -11.85
N TYR A 275 1.17 -21.67 -10.72
CA TYR A 275 0.42 -22.08 -9.53
C TYR A 275 -0.65 -21.07 -9.10
N GLY A 276 -0.49 -19.80 -9.48
CA GLY A 276 -1.31 -18.69 -8.96
C GLY A 276 -2.80 -18.94 -9.05
N LYS A 277 -3.29 -19.47 -10.18
CA LYS A 277 -4.72 -19.73 -10.39
C LYS A 277 -5.30 -20.70 -9.37
N GLU A 278 -4.59 -21.78 -9.07
CA GLU A 278 -5.05 -22.82 -8.15
C GLU A 278 -4.89 -22.35 -6.70
N ASP A 279 -3.69 -21.86 -6.36
CA ASP A 279 -3.32 -21.48 -5.00
C ASP A 279 -4.17 -20.32 -4.47
N TYR A 280 -4.39 -19.27 -5.28
CA TYR A 280 -5.28 -18.16 -4.87
C TYR A 280 -6.77 -18.55 -4.87
N ARG A 281 -7.21 -19.45 -5.75
CA ARG A 281 -8.57 -19.98 -5.67
C ARG A 281 -8.78 -20.73 -4.35
N SER A 282 -7.84 -21.58 -3.97
CA SER A 282 -7.88 -22.30 -2.70
C SER A 282 -7.86 -21.35 -1.50
N LEU A 283 -6.97 -20.34 -1.53
CA LEU A 283 -6.90 -19.32 -0.48
C LEU A 283 -8.25 -18.62 -0.29
N ILE A 284 -8.89 -18.14 -1.36
CA ILE A 284 -10.18 -17.44 -1.26
C ILE A 284 -11.29 -18.38 -0.78
N GLN A 285 -11.31 -19.65 -1.20
CA GLN A 285 -12.26 -20.63 -0.67
C GLN A 285 -12.10 -20.85 0.83
N ILE A 286 -10.88 -20.95 1.31
CA ILE A 286 -10.59 -21.07 2.75
C ILE A 286 -11.01 -19.78 3.47
N ALA A 287 -10.64 -18.61 2.96
CA ALA A 287 -11.00 -17.32 3.54
C ALA A 287 -12.51 -17.15 3.66
N GLU A 288 -13.27 -17.51 2.63
CA GLU A 288 -14.75 -17.47 2.64
C GLU A 288 -15.36 -18.45 3.66
N LYS A 289 -14.82 -19.65 3.76
CA LYS A 289 -15.26 -20.63 4.76
C LYS A 289 -15.03 -20.12 6.19
N GLU A 290 -13.82 -19.65 6.44
CA GLU A 290 -13.43 -19.16 7.78
C GLU A 290 -14.11 -17.82 8.13
N LYS A 291 -14.44 -16.97 7.15
CA LYS A 291 -15.28 -15.78 7.34
C LYS A 291 -16.60 -16.15 8.02
N LYS A 292 -17.31 -17.14 7.50
CA LYS A 292 -18.57 -17.60 8.08
C LYS A 292 -18.39 -18.08 9.50
N ARG A 293 -17.39 -18.95 9.72
CA ARG A 293 -17.07 -19.54 11.01
C ARG A 293 -16.69 -18.48 12.06
N ILE A 294 -15.89 -17.48 11.69
CA ILE A 294 -15.49 -16.39 12.58
C ILE A 294 -16.69 -15.48 12.89
N ASN A 295 -17.51 -15.14 11.88
CA ASN A 295 -18.68 -14.30 12.09
C ASN A 295 -19.73 -14.96 13.02
N GLU A 296 -19.85 -16.28 13.02
CA GLU A 296 -20.71 -17.06 13.92
C GLU A 296 -20.31 -16.93 15.40
N LEU A 297 -19.05 -16.59 15.72
CA LEU A 297 -18.62 -16.32 17.10
C LEU A 297 -19.29 -15.06 17.70
N GLY A 298 -19.76 -14.12 16.86
CA GLY A 298 -20.40 -12.88 17.30
C GLY A 298 -19.48 -11.88 18.02
N LYS A 299 -18.16 -12.09 17.99
CA LYS A 299 -17.15 -11.25 18.67
C LYS A 299 -16.53 -10.22 17.72
N VAL A 300 -16.18 -10.64 16.54
CA VAL A 300 -15.68 -9.83 15.43
C VAL A 300 -16.42 -10.20 14.16
N ARG A 301 -16.41 -9.34 13.17
CA ARG A 301 -16.88 -9.67 11.82
C ARG A 301 -15.77 -9.47 10.81
N VAL A 302 -15.75 -10.29 9.79
CA VAL A 302 -14.86 -10.13 8.64
C VAL A 302 -15.55 -9.25 7.62
N LEU A 303 -14.95 -8.12 7.27
CA LEU A 303 -15.48 -7.21 6.25
C LEU A 303 -15.62 -7.95 4.92
N SER A 304 -16.75 -7.80 4.27
CA SER A 304 -17.07 -8.50 3.04
C SER A 304 -17.74 -7.59 2.01
N LYS A 305 -17.79 -8.04 0.75
CA LYS A 305 -18.38 -7.28 -0.36
C LYS A 305 -19.83 -6.87 -0.09
N GLU A 306 -20.61 -7.75 0.55
CA GLU A 306 -22.03 -7.54 0.83
C GLU A 306 -22.28 -6.34 1.77
N GLU A 307 -21.25 -5.89 2.50
CA GLU A 307 -21.30 -4.74 3.39
C GLU A 307 -20.88 -3.43 2.71
N LEU A 308 -20.20 -3.51 1.57
CA LEU A 308 -19.71 -2.34 0.85
C LEU A 308 -20.79 -1.75 -0.05
N PRO A 309 -20.74 -0.43 -0.35
CA PRO A 309 -21.64 0.18 -1.32
C PRO A 309 -21.47 -0.45 -2.72
N GLU A 310 -22.49 -0.29 -3.56
CA GLU A 310 -22.45 -0.71 -4.97
C GLU A 310 -21.23 -0.10 -5.69
N GLY A 311 -20.58 -0.90 -6.56
CA GLY A 311 -19.37 -0.50 -7.27
C GLY A 311 -18.06 -0.76 -6.53
N TYR A 312 -18.12 -1.21 -5.26
CA TYR A 312 -16.93 -1.61 -4.51
C TYR A 312 -16.84 -3.14 -4.34
N ASP A 313 -15.62 -3.64 -4.24
CA ASP A 313 -15.31 -5.04 -3.97
C ASP A 313 -14.16 -5.13 -2.96
N ILE A 314 -13.96 -6.29 -2.33
CA ILE A 314 -12.86 -6.52 -1.40
C ILE A 314 -12.12 -7.81 -1.74
N ASP A 315 -10.81 -7.71 -1.74
CA ASP A 315 -9.91 -8.85 -1.83
C ASP A 315 -9.81 -9.56 -0.47
N LEU A 316 -10.39 -10.75 -0.36
CA LEU A 316 -10.35 -11.53 0.88
C LEU A 316 -8.96 -12.09 1.23
N SER A 317 -7.94 -11.90 0.41
CA SER A 317 -6.55 -12.09 0.85
C SER A 317 -6.10 -10.98 1.82
N ARG A 318 -6.81 -9.83 1.83
CA ARG A 318 -6.81 -8.79 2.86
C ARG A 318 -7.95 -9.05 3.84
N TYR A 319 -7.67 -9.76 4.91
CA TYR A 319 -8.68 -10.18 5.87
C TYR A 319 -8.86 -9.10 6.94
N VAL A 320 -9.93 -8.31 6.81
CA VAL A 320 -10.20 -7.17 7.68
C VAL A 320 -11.17 -7.60 8.77
N LEU A 321 -10.69 -7.71 10.01
CA LEU A 321 -11.51 -7.97 11.18
C LEU A 321 -12.02 -6.67 11.76
N VAL A 322 -13.32 -6.53 11.88
CA VAL A 322 -14.01 -5.33 12.39
C VAL A 322 -14.69 -5.65 13.70
N LEU A 323 -14.44 -4.82 14.71
CA LEU A 323 -15.05 -4.90 16.05
C LEU A 323 -16.36 -4.12 16.11
N PRO A 324 -17.26 -4.47 17.02
CA PRO A 324 -18.41 -3.64 17.37
C PRO A 324 -17.96 -2.26 17.92
N LYS A 325 -18.86 -1.28 17.95
CA LYS A 325 -18.60 0.03 18.56
C LYS A 325 -18.27 -0.14 20.07
N GLY A 326 -17.30 0.62 20.58
CA GLY A 326 -16.85 0.56 21.98
C GLY A 326 -15.71 -0.44 22.23
N TYR A 327 -15.08 -0.96 21.18
CA TYR A 327 -13.93 -1.87 21.27
C TYR A 327 -12.77 -1.36 20.43
N SER A 328 -11.54 -1.62 20.87
CA SER A 328 -10.30 -1.10 20.28
C SER A 328 -9.60 -2.11 19.36
N GLY A 329 -9.33 -1.70 18.11
CA GLY A 329 -8.50 -2.46 17.19
C GLY A 329 -7.07 -2.64 17.68
N GLY A 330 -6.49 -1.63 18.34
CA GLY A 330 -5.16 -1.73 18.95
C GLY A 330 -5.09 -2.83 20.02
N LYS A 331 -6.07 -2.89 20.92
CA LYS A 331 -6.15 -3.95 21.94
C LYS A 331 -6.35 -5.34 21.31
N LEU A 332 -7.10 -5.43 20.19
CA LEU A 332 -7.24 -6.69 19.46
C LEU A 332 -5.89 -7.12 18.85
N GLN A 333 -5.13 -6.18 18.28
CA GLN A 333 -3.79 -6.47 17.74
C GLN A 333 -2.85 -6.98 18.83
N ASP A 334 -2.82 -6.34 19.99
CA ASP A 334 -1.99 -6.76 21.15
C ASP A 334 -2.40 -8.15 21.66
N TYR A 335 -3.70 -8.40 21.76
CA TYR A 335 -4.21 -9.73 22.11
C TYR A 335 -3.75 -10.80 21.12
N LEU A 336 -3.94 -10.59 19.82
CA LEU A 336 -3.51 -11.53 18.78
C LEU A 336 -1.99 -11.74 18.81
N ARG A 337 -1.22 -10.67 19.05
CA ARG A 337 0.23 -10.77 19.22
C ARG A 337 0.61 -11.65 20.43
N SER A 338 -0.13 -11.56 21.55
CA SER A 338 0.06 -12.43 22.71
C SER A 338 -0.22 -13.91 22.42
N LYS A 339 -1.06 -14.18 21.39
CA LYS A 339 -1.34 -15.53 20.86
C LYS A 339 -0.39 -15.94 19.73
N LYS A 340 0.73 -15.23 19.55
CA LYS A 340 1.72 -15.45 18.48
C LYS A 340 1.13 -15.30 17.07
N ILE A 341 0.18 -14.40 16.89
CA ILE A 341 -0.41 -14.04 15.60
C ILE A 341 0.02 -12.62 15.27
N GLN A 342 0.85 -12.48 14.23
CA GLN A 342 1.33 -11.19 13.76
C GLN A 342 0.38 -10.63 12.70
N CYS A 343 -0.40 -9.61 13.08
CA CYS A 343 -1.24 -8.85 12.14
C CYS A 343 -0.41 -7.90 11.29
N GLU A 344 -0.97 -7.39 10.20
CA GLU A 344 -0.37 -6.33 9.39
C GLU A 344 -0.43 -5.00 10.13
N MET A 345 -1.61 -4.57 10.51
CA MET A 345 -1.84 -3.34 11.28
C MET A 345 -3.17 -3.38 12.01
N SER A 346 -3.31 -2.53 13.02
CA SER A 346 -4.60 -2.15 13.58
C SER A 346 -5.08 -0.84 12.98
N PHE A 347 -6.39 -0.65 12.99
CA PHE A 347 -7.06 0.61 12.80
C PHE A 347 -8.08 0.78 13.93
N PHE A 348 -8.74 1.92 14.02
CA PHE A 348 -9.59 2.27 15.16
C PHE A 348 -10.53 1.13 15.61
N SER A 349 -11.28 0.56 14.67
CA SER A 349 -12.30 -0.46 14.94
C SER A 349 -11.89 -1.87 14.52
N GLY A 350 -10.60 -2.19 14.35
CA GLY A 350 -10.23 -3.53 13.92
C GLY A 350 -8.77 -3.74 13.55
N VAL A 351 -8.50 -4.84 12.87
CA VAL A 351 -7.16 -5.21 12.39
C VAL A 351 -7.20 -5.70 10.95
N VAL A 352 -6.11 -5.51 10.24
CA VAL A 352 -5.88 -6.02 8.88
C VAL A 352 -4.90 -7.18 8.95
N LEU A 353 -5.26 -8.25 8.27
CA LEU A 353 -4.43 -9.45 8.10
C LEU A 353 -4.15 -9.64 6.60
N ILE A 354 -2.95 -10.09 6.27
CA ILE A 354 -2.57 -10.45 4.90
C ILE A 354 -2.42 -11.96 4.81
N LEU A 355 -3.34 -12.60 4.13
CA LEU A 355 -3.30 -14.03 3.90
C LEU A 355 -2.32 -14.36 2.76
N SER A 356 -1.77 -15.55 2.79
CA SER A 356 -0.92 -16.09 1.73
C SER A 356 -1.27 -17.55 1.48
N PRO A 357 -1.26 -18.02 0.23
CA PRO A 357 -1.46 -19.45 -0.05
C PRO A 357 -0.52 -20.37 0.73
N ALA A 358 0.66 -19.86 1.11
CA ALA A 358 1.69 -20.67 1.77
C ALA A 358 1.31 -21.12 3.20
N ASN A 359 0.45 -20.38 3.91
CA ASN A 359 0.15 -20.65 5.32
C ASN A 359 -1.33 -20.47 5.69
N VAL A 360 -2.23 -20.35 4.71
CA VAL A 360 -3.61 -19.93 4.98
C VAL A 360 -4.35 -20.92 5.86
N GLN A 361 -4.25 -22.24 5.62
CA GLN A 361 -5.04 -23.22 6.38
C GLN A 361 -4.65 -23.25 7.86
N ASP A 362 -3.38 -23.50 8.16
CA ASP A 362 -2.89 -23.59 9.55
C ASP A 362 -3.01 -22.23 10.27
N GLY A 363 -2.80 -21.15 9.54
CA GLY A 363 -2.92 -19.80 10.08
C GLY A 363 -4.36 -19.47 10.46
N MET A 364 -5.34 -19.82 9.63
CA MET A 364 -6.76 -19.54 9.90
C MET A 364 -7.31 -20.38 11.06
N ASP A 365 -6.85 -21.62 11.23
CA ASP A 365 -7.24 -22.44 12.38
C ASP A 365 -6.73 -21.82 13.70
N LYS A 366 -5.49 -21.32 13.72
CA LYS A 366 -4.94 -20.61 14.89
C LYS A 366 -5.67 -19.28 15.14
N LEU A 367 -6.01 -18.54 14.10
CA LEU A 367 -6.77 -17.29 14.21
C LEU A 367 -8.15 -17.56 14.80
N TYR A 368 -8.86 -18.56 14.27
CA TYR A 368 -10.17 -18.96 14.78
C TYR A 368 -10.10 -19.31 16.26
N GLN A 369 -9.15 -20.16 16.68
CA GLN A 369 -9.01 -20.56 18.08
C GLN A 369 -8.72 -19.35 18.98
N ALA A 370 -7.84 -18.43 18.54
CA ALA A 370 -7.57 -17.21 19.31
C ALA A 370 -8.80 -16.32 19.45
N LEU A 371 -9.65 -16.22 18.41
CA LEU A 371 -10.89 -15.44 18.47
C LEU A 371 -11.98 -16.15 19.29
N ASP A 372 -12.04 -17.48 19.26
CA ASP A 372 -12.96 -18.26 20.09
C ASP A 372 -12.63 -18.11 21.59
N ASP A 373 -11.34 -18.13 21.94
CA ASP A 373 -10.85 -17.91 23.32
C ASP A 373 -10.90 -16.43 23.77
N LEU A 374 -11.20 -15.48 22.88
CA LEU A 374 -11.16 -14.05 23.17
C LEU A 374 -12.23 -13.65 24.17
N ASP A 375 -11.81 -13.06 25.29
CA ASP A 375 -12.68 -12.32 26.19
C ASP A 375 -12.84 -10.88 25.68
N MET A 376 -14.04 -10.53 25.25
CA MET A 376 -14.34 -9.22 24.70
C MET A 376 -14.15 -8.07 25.70
N ASP A 377 -14.24 -8.34 27.00
CA ASP A 377 -14.03 -7.30 28.02
C ASP A 377 -12.59 -6.75 27.98
N LEU A 378 -11.62 -7.53 27.52
CA LEU A 378 -10.23 -7.09 27.35
C LEU A 378 -10.08 -6.00 26.28
N LEU A 379 -11.00 -5.94 25.33
CA LEU A 379 -10.93 -5.03 24.19
C LEU A 379 -11.76 -3.75 24.39
N LYS A 380 -12.54 -3.64 25.46
CA LYS A 380 -13.39 -2.46 25.72
C LYS A 380 -12.61 -1.16 25.74
N ASP A 381 -13.17 -0.14 25.08
CA ASP A 381 -12.62 1.21 24.98
C ASP A 381 -13.79 2.19 24.82
N GLU A 382 -14.51 2.42 25.92
CA GLU A 382 -15.79 3.15 25.92
C GLU A 382 -15.67 4.64 25.61
N GLU A 383 -14.45 5.20 25.71
CA GLU A 383 -14.20 6.64 25.55
C GLU A 383 -14.02 7.08 24.09
N LYS A 384 -13.94 6.13 23.14
CA LYS A 384 -13.55 6.43 21.75
C LYS A 384 -14.74 6.49 20.80
N SER A 385 -15.17 7.72 20.50
CA SER A 385 -16.07 8.02 19.38
C SER A 385 -15.47 9.09 18.49
N ILE A 386 -14.46 8.74 17.69
CA ILE A 386 -13.94 9.68 16.69
C ILE A 386 -14.84 9.60 15.45
N GLU A 387 -15.42 10.70 15.08
CA GLU A 387 -16.01 10.88 13.76
C GLU A 387 -14.87 11.27 12.81
N PHE A 388 -14.58 10.41 11.86
CA PHE A 388 -13.59 10.70 10.83
C PHE A 388 -14.22 11.58 9.76
N ASN A 389 -13.77 12.82 9.69
CA ASN A 389 -14.12 13.74 8.61
C ASN A 389 -12.95 13.85 7.64
N CYS A 390 -13.21 13.78 6.36
CA CYS A 390 -12.20 14.01 5.34
C CYS A 390 -12.47 15.34 4.65
N ILE A 391 -12.09 16.43 5.33
CA ILE A 391 -12.15 17.78 4.75
C ILE A 391 -10.79 18.02 4.07
N ILE A 392 -10.80 18.41 2.80
CA ILE A 392 -9.58 18.90 2.14
C ILE A 392 -9.48 20.41 2.40
N PRO A 393 -8.48 20.86 3.19
CA PRO A 393 -8.30 22.26 3.48
C PRO A 393 -7.93 23.08 2.24
N GLU A 394 -8.13 24.39 2.31
CA GLU A 394 -7.73 25.31 1.25
C GLU A 394 -6.22 25.26 1.04
N LYS A 395 -5.78 24.88 -0.15
CA LYS A 395 -4.36 24.91 -0.54
C LYS A 395 -3.97 26.34 -0.92
N LYS A 396 -2.94 26.87 -0.28
CA LYS A 396 -2.39 28.22 -0.51
C LYS A 396 -1.07 28.21 -1.28
N MET A 397 -0.31 27.12 -1.18
CA MET A 397 0.98 26.94 -1.86
C MET A 397 1.07 25.52 -2.39
N GLU A 398 1.83 25.33 -3.45
CA GLU A 398 2.19 23.97 -3.87
C GLU A 398 3.26 23.39 -2.93
N ALA A 399 3.22 22.08 -2.71
CA ALA A 399 4.11 21.42 -1.75
C ALA A 399 5.61 21.63 -2.07
N TYR A 400 5.98 21.72 -3.35
CA TYR A 400 7.36 22.01 -3.77
C TYR A 400 7.80 23.45 -3.46
N GLU A 401 6.87 24.41 -3.40
CA GLU A 401 7.15 25.78 -2.97
C GLU A 401 7.39 25.83 -1.48
N VAL A 402 6.51 25.17 -0.71
CA VAL A 402 6.65 25.02 0.73
C VAL A 402 7.99 24.39 1.11
N PHE A 403 8.43 23.36 0.37
CA PHE A 403 9.69 22.67 0.62
C PHE A 403 10.91 23.61 0.56
N LYS A 404 10.87 24.66 -0.26
CA LYS A 404 11.95 25.66 -0.40
C LYS A 404 11.94 26.74 0.70
N ASN A 405 10.83 26.91 1.39
CA ASN A 405 10.69 27.92 2.43
C ASN A 405 11.21 27.41 3.79
N ASN A 406 11.69 28.30 4.64
CA ASN A 406 11.97 27.97 6.01
C ASN A 406 10.68 27.67 6.78
N GLY A 407 10.77 26.87 7.84
CA GLY A 407 9.65 26.57 8.73
C GLY A 407 9.96 26.96 10.16
N ILE A 408 8.92 27.23 10.92
CA ILE A 408 8.97 27.43 12.36
C ILE A 408 7.98 26.49 13.05
N TRP A 409 8.37 25.97 14.21
CA TRP A 409 7.45 25.25 15.09
C TRP A 409 6.62 26.25 15.86
N VAL A 410 5.30 26.05 15.88
CA VAL A 410 4.35 26.89 16.60
C VAL A 410 3.35 26.03 17.34
N ASN A 411 2.86 26.51 18.49
CA ASN A 411 1.81 25.81 19.22
C ASN A 411 0.53 25.69 18.38
N LEU A 412 -0.23 24.63 18.58
CA LEU A 412 -1.47 24.34 17.85
C LEU A 412 -2.42 25.56 17.80
N ASN A 413 -2.56 26.33 18.89
CA ASN A 413 -3.43 27.51 18.90
C ASN A 413 -2.93 28.65 18.01
N GLU A 414 -1.62 28.79 17.85
CA GLU A 414 -0.98 29.86 17.07
C GLU A 414 -0.90 29.48 15.57
N ALA A 415 -1.18 28.23 15.25
CA ALA A 415 -1.10 27.71 13.89
C ALA A 415 -2.33 28.03 13.03
N ILE A 416 -3.44 28.42 13.64
CA ILE A 416 -4.69 28.73 12.92
C ILE A 416 -4.47 29.83 11.88
N GLY A 417 -4.88 29.56 10.66
CA GLY A 417 -4.71 30.48 9.52
C GLY A 417 -3.34 30.42 8.84
N ARG A 418 -2.36 29.69 9.41
CA ARG A 418 -1.02 29.52 8.83
C ARG A 418 -1.00 28.35 7.82
N ILE A 419 0.05 28.31 7.04
CA ILE A 419 0.28 27.26 6.02
C ILE A 419 1.16 26.18 6.62
N VAL A 420 0.69 24.93 6.59
CA VAL A 420 1.47 23.81 7.12
C VAL A 420 2.66 23.49 6.21
N LYS A 421 3.80 23.26 6.82
CA LYS A 421 5.02 22.84 6.10
C LYS A 421 5.19 21.32 6.05
N GLU A 422 4.97 20.63 7.14
CA GLU A 422 4.99 19.16 7.22
C GLU A 422 3.56 18.64 7.35
N ALA A 423 3.19 17.65 6.53
CA ALA A 423 1.86 17.08 6.56
C ALA A 423 1.52 16.51 7.95
N ILE A 424 0.28 16.73 8.39
CA ILE A 424 -0.25 16.25 9.67
C ILE A 424 -1.11 15.02 9.39
N VAL A 425 -0.68 13.87 9.93
CA VAL A 425 -1.22 12.56 9.57
C VAL A 425 -1.50 11.74 10.82
N PRO A 426 -2.77 11.50 11.20
CA PRO A 426 -3.10 10.53 12.24
C PRO A 426 -2.69 9.11 11.78
N TYR A 427 -2.13 8.34 12.70
CA TYR A 427 -1.76 6.97 12.37
C TYR A 427 -2.18 6.02 13.50
N PRO A 428 -3.13 5.11 13.22
CA PRO A 428 -3.90 4.96 12.01
C PRO A 428 -4.92 6.10 11.79
N PRO A 429 -5.51 6.32 10.57
CA PRO A 429 -5.42 5.47 9.38
C PRO A 429 -4.29 5.82 8.41
N GLY A 430 -3.53 6.91 8.63
CA GLY A 430 -2.44 7.33 7.75
C GLY A 430 -2.87 8.26 6.59
N ILE A 431 -4.04 8.87 6.67
CA ILE A 431 -4.52 9.86 5.70
C ILE A 431 -4.22 11.26 6.23
N PRO A 432 -3.60 12.15 5.43
CA PRO A 432 -3.32 13.50 5.88
C PRO A 432 -4.60 14.30 6.18
N LEU A 433 -4.73 14.81 7.41
CA LEU A 433 -5.71 15.85 7.75
C LEU A 433 -5.35 17.13 7.01
N VAL A 434 -4.07 17.49 7.05
CA VAL A 434 -3.52 18.66 6.36
C VAL A 434 -2.27 18.24 5.61
N SER A 435 -2.21 18.52 4.31
CA SER A 435 -1.02 18.33 3.48
C SER A 435 -0.18 19.60 3.41
N SER A 436 1.10 19.43 3.10
CA SER A 436 2.04 20.54 2.90
C SER A 436 1.47 21.58 1.91
N GLY A 437 1.42 22.85 2.33
CA GLY A 437 0.89 23.97 1.54
C GLY A 437 -0.57 24.30 1.79
N GLU A 438 -1.27 23.52 2.61
CA GLU A 438 -2.65 23.80 2.99
C GLU A 438 -2.73 24.68 4.25
N LYS A 439 -3.84 25.40 4.38
CA LYS A 439 -4.12 26.30 5.48
C LYS A 439 -4.77 25.56 6.64
N ILE A 440 -4.23 25.77 7.84
CA ILE A 440 -4.79 25.20 9.07
C ILE A 440 -6.04 26.00 9.49
N THR A 441 -7.12 25.29 9.79
CA THR A 441 -8.36 25.83 10.31
C THR A 441 -8.56 25.46 11.78
N GLN A 442 -9.55 26.09 12.42
CA GLN A 442 -9.93 25.78 13.80
C GLN A 442 -10.40 24.31 13.92
N GLU A 443 -11.21 23.86 12.96
CA GLU A 443 -11.75 22.49 12.92
C GLU A 443 -10.63 21.45 12.86
N ILE A 444 -9.59 21.72 12.07
CA ILE A 444 -8.41 20.82 11.97
C ILE A 444 -7.67 20.74 13.32
N ILE A 445 -7.51 21.86 14.03
CA ILE A 445 -6.88 21.85 15.36
C ILE A 445 -7.72 21.04 16.35
N GLU A 446 -9.04 21.14 16.29
CA GLU A 446 -9.96 20.36 17.12
C GLU A 446 -9.86 18.86 16.81
N GLU A 447 -9.77 18.48 15.52
CA GLU A 447 -9.54 17.10 15.11
C GLU A 447 -8.17 16.57 15.59
N ILE A 448 -7.08 17.34 15.42
CA ILE A 448 -5.75 16.96 15.92
C ILE A 448 -5.80 16.67 17.42
N ARG A 449 -6.43 17.55 18.19
CA ARG A 449 -6.60 17.35 19.63
C ARG A 449 -7.45 16.15 19.96
N GLY A 450 -8.51 15.93 19.21
CA GLY A 450 -9.32 14.71 19.33
C GLY A 450 -8.46 13.46 19.22
N TYR A 451 -7.64 13.37 18.18
CA TYR A 451 -6.73 12.23 17.99
C TYR A 451 -5.69 12.09 19.12
N LEU A 452 -5.07 13.21 19.54
CA LEU A 452 -4.07 13.20 20.62
C LEU A 452 -4.68 12.79 21.96
N ASN A 453 -5.86 13.29 22.31
CA ASN A 453 -6.59 12.93 23.53
C ASN A 453 -6.96 11.44 23.57
N GLU A 454 -7.23 10.85 22.41
CA GLU A 454 -7.50 9.42 22.25
C GLU A 454 -6.22 8.57 22.22
N GLY A 455 -5.06 9.18 22.42
CA GLY A 455 -3.76 8.49 22.40
C GLY A 455 -3.33 8.00 21.02
N ILE A 456 -3.92 8.54 19.94
CA ILE A 456 -3.53 8.24 18.57
C ILE A 456 -2.29 9.07 18.21
N SER A 457 -1.28 8.40 17.64
CA SER A 457 -0.10 9.08 17.14
C SER A 457 -0.46 9.97 15.94
N VAL A 458 -0.09 11.24 16.00
CA VAL A 458 -0.29 12.20 14.89
C VAL A 458 1.07 12.62 14.36
N LEU A 459 1.46 12.09 13.22
CA LEU A 459 2.70 12.47 12.55
C LEU A 459 2.64 13.95 12.16
N GLY A 460 3.75 14.68 12.28
CA GLY A 460 3.82 16.11 12.03
C GLY A 460 3.46 16.98 13.24
N VAL A 461 3.09 16.36 14.36
CA VAL A 461 2.87 17.03 15.66
C VAL A 461 3.93 16.58 16.66
N ARG A 462 4.54 17.53 17.39
CA ARG A 462 5.54 17.29 18.44
C ARG A 462 5.27 18.21 19.61
N ASP A 463 5.04 17.68 20.79
CA ASP A 463 4.79 18.45 22.02
C ASP A 463 3.75 19.58 21.83
N GLU A 464 2.63 19.26 21.18
CA GLU A 464 1.57 20.20 20.79
C GLU A 464 2.00 21.33 19.82
N GLU A 465 3.15 21.18 19.18
CA GLU A 465 3.63 22.07 18.12
C GLU A 465 3.56 21.43 16.75
N ILE A 466 3.35 22.24 15.71
CA ILE A 466 3.38 21.85 14.31
C ILE A 466 4.29 22.76 13.50
N LEU A 467 4.86 22.21 12.43
CA LEU A 467 5.77 22.95 11.56
C LEU A 467 4.95 23.72 10.50
N VAL A 468 5.07 25.04 10.50
CA VAL A 468 4.41 25.93 9.54
C VAL A 468 5.43 26.73 8.74
N VAL A 469 4.99 27.25 7.58
CA VAL A 469 5.82 28.15 6.77
C VAL A 469 6.02 29.44 7.54
N ASN A 470 7.28 29.93 7.55
CA ASN A 470 7.67 31.15 8.23
C ASN A 470 7.21 32.41 7.44
#